data_5297b7adea3d8eefc9ec89ab8fd2fa96
#
_entry.id   5297b7adea3d8eefc9ec89ab8fd2fa96
#
_cell.length_a   1.000
_cell.length_b   1.000
_cell.length_c   1.000
_cell.angle_alpha   90.00
_cell.angle_beta   90.00
_cell.angle_gamma   90.00
#
_symmetry.space_group_name_H-M   'P 1'
#
loop_
_entity.id
_entity.type
_entity.pdbx_description
1 polymer ?
#
loop_
_entity_poly.entity_id
_entity_poly.type
_entity_poly.pdbx_seq_one_letter_code
_entity_poly.pdbx_strand_id
1 'polypeptide(L)'
;MRSMIGRKRAAASAAPAAADISDLPSLGRRGRARRWGAILAGFSLCSLLVAASAAQARPAAAAGAPLGASHVPTVNWALSGQATATTSQSGNPPANAIDGNAATSWCTDSYPDTLTVDLGQVRNLDGIGITLDNASSSANATISLATAQGDWRTVPTAHNIALDPGNPMYVPFGPSSGSGPLPGMSGRYAQIEVWDSGATPVCIGEFRLFGPDPAAASMMLGSDLSFTPQELNAGAVFTDNGVPGNPANITSRNGAGWARLRLWVNPPAGYSDLADDLAFAKTVKAAGLKLYLDLHYSDFWADPGKQCIPAGWPTTLSGLTAKVQSYTQGVIAAFAAQGTPVDMVSIGNEITNGMLWSQSEETNWSSFGCTGPGVGGLTWTSNTAATGWSNLAQLLKAGVAGAQAGNQLGHKLLIAIHTDLGGNNARAQAFYSNLEAQGVPFDVIALSYYPIFQGSLAGLRSNIDELATQFHKPIVIAETEYSWTLANGDGLGNSTWEASQLIDGYPASPGGQLSMLNDELSILAAVPGGLGAGMFYWAPEWLPGVSWAPDASPPGTPDDNETLFNFQGQALPSIGMYSDPVQICGHANPYSTPCVIGS
;
A
#
# COMPACT_ATOMS: atom_id res chain seq x y z
N MET A 1 -3.62 -0.10 26.35
CA MET A 1 -3.78 -1.56 26.49
C MET A 1 -2.48 -2.19 26.10
N ARG A 2 -2.03 -3.19 26.83
CA ARG A 2 -0.66 -3.71 26.86
C ARG A 2 -0.15 -4.17 25.50
N SER A 3 1.08 -3.72 25.13
CA SER A 3 1.98 -4.34 24.16
C SER A 3 1.79 -5.87 24.13
N MET A 4 1.31 -6.41 23.02
CA MET A 4 1.30 -7.84 22.74
C MET A 4 2.36 -8.16 21.68
N ILE A 5 3.63 -8.08 22.09
CA ILE A 5 4.64 -8.93 21.47
C ILE A 5 4.83 -10.09 22.43
N GLY A 6 4.42 -11.29 21.99
CA GLY A 6 4.29 -12.48 22.78
C GLY A 6 5.62 -12.98 23.33
N ARG A 7 5.73 -13.02 24.65
CA ARG A 7 6.67 -13.91 25.31
C ARG A 7 6.12 -15.34 25.25
N LYS A 8 6.53 -16.14 24.28
CA LYS A 8 6.47 -17.60 24.41
C LYS A 8 7.60 -18.07 25.29
N ARG A 9 7.27 -18.64 26.44
CA ARG A 9 8.19 -19.37 27.32
C ARG A 9 8.69 -20.60 26.57
N ALA A 10 10.00 -20.69 26.37
CA ALA A 10 10.67 -21.91 25.96
C ALA A 10 10.59 -22.94 27.09
N ALA A 11 10.09 -24.13 26.76
CA ALA A 11 10.25 -25.31 27.61
C ALA A 11 11.67 -25.86 27.42
N ALA A 12 12.36 -26.00 28.52
CA ALA A 12 13.68 -26.58 28.58
C ALA A 12 13.64 -28.08 28.25
N SER A 13 14.46 -28.52 27.30
CA SER A 13 14.87 -29.90 27.14
C SER A 13 16.39 -29.97 27.10
N ALA A 14 16.90 -30.92 27.87
CA ALA A 14 18.28 -31.08 28.27
C ALA A 14 19.26 -31.35 27.13
N ALA A 15 20.46 -30.82 27.30
CA ALA A 15 21.65 -31.13 26.50
C ALA A 15 22.26 -32.49 26.86
N PRO A 16 23.02 -33.12 25.97
CA PRO A 16 24.18 -33.89 26.36
C PRO A 16 25.51 -33.28 25.88
N ALA A 17 26.43 -33.41 26.75
CA ALA A 17 27.87 -33.25 26.92
C ALA A 17 28.75 -32.95 25.68
N ALA A 18 29.73 -32.11 25.98
CA ALA A 18 30.90 -31.75 25.21
C ALA A 18 31.81 -32.94 24.87
N ALA A 19 32.42 -32.88 23.69
CA ALA A 19 33.67 -33.55 23.40
C ALA A 19 34.69 -32.52 22.90
N ASP A 20 35.76 -32.46 23.67
CA ASP A 20 37.01 -31.73 23.50
C ASP A 20 37.88 -32.42 22.43
N ILE A 21 38.38 -31.70 21.46
CA ILE A 21 39.61 -32.07 20.75
C ILE A 21 40.35 -30.78 20.36
N SER A 22 41.38 -30.53 21.16
CA SER A 22 42.57 -29.76 20.80
C SER A 22 43.39 -30.55 19.78
N ASP A 23 43.80 -29.91 18.68
CA ASP A 23 45.15 -30.03 18.11
C ASP A 23 45.31 -29.11 16.88
N LEU A 24 46.23 -28.18 17.04
CA LEU A 24 46.85 -27.37 15.96
C LEU A 24 47.96 -28.18 15.28
N PRO A 25 48.41 -27.87 14.04
CA PRO A 25 49.63 -27.06 14.02
C PRO A 25 49.65 -25.90 12.99
N SER A 26 50.35 -24.89 13.43
CA SER A 26 50.84 -23.72 12.70
C SER A 26 51.94 -24.03 11.71
N LEU A 27 51.97 -23.33 10.56
CA LEU A 27 53.14 -22.99 9.71
C LEU A 27 52.65 -21.95 8.71
N GLY A 28 53.19 -20.79 8.45
CA GLY A 28 54.51 -20.26 8.60
C GLY A 28 54.60 -19.08 7.61
N ARG A 29 54.88 -17.85 8.09
CA ARG A 29 55.17 -16.67 7.27
C ARG A 29 56.41 -16.85 6.42
N ARG A 30 56.39 -16.24 5.18
CA ARG A 30 57.47 -15.50 4.46
C ARG A 30 56.87 -15.04 3.15
N GLY A 31 56.72 -13.81 2.77
CA GLY A 31 57.55 -12.65 2.69
C GLY A 31 58.48 -12.62 1.49
N ARG A 32 58.12 -11.90 0.41
CA ARG A 32 59.11 -11.09 -0.38
C ARG A 32 58.43 -10.31 -1.48
N ALA A 33 58.52 -9.02 -1.42
CA ALA A 33 58.37 -8.06 -2.51
C ALA A 33 59.58 -8.16 -3.47
N ARG A 34 59.38 -7.99 -4.78
CA ARG A 34 60.37 -7.33 -5.65
C ARG A 34 59.73 -6.73 -6.89
N ARG A 35 60.28 -5.61 -7.20
CA ARG A 35 60.00 -4.57 -8.19
C ARG A 35 60.53 -4.90 -9.59
N TRP A 36 59.96 -4.12 -10.57
CA TRP A 36 60.56 -3.53 -11.79
C TRP A 36 60.67 -4.38 -13.07
N GLY A 37 60.24 -3.73 -14.17
CA GLY A 37 60.85 -3.86 -15.48
C GLY A 37 59.94 -3.51 -16.64
N ALA A 38 59.94 -2.25 -17.05
CA ALA A 38 59.45 -1.84 -18.37
C ALA A 38 60.42 -2.25 -19.46
N ILE A 39 59.92 -2.75 -20.60
CA ILE A 39 60.64 -2.72 -21.88
C ILE A 39 59.66 -2.42 -23.01
N LEU A 40 60.03 -1.40 -23.80
CA LEU A 40 59.44 -0.94 -25.05
C LEU A 40 59.94 -1.77 -26.24
N ALA A 41 59.12 -1.76 -27.28
CA ALA A 41 59.40 -1.77 -28.69
C ALA A 41 59.33 -3.11 -29.48
N GLY A 42 58.61 -3.01 -30.57
CA GLY A 42 58.72 -3.93 -31.71
C GLY A 42 57.49 -3.94 -32.63
N PHE A 43 57.48 -3.07 -33.65
CA PHE A 43 56.53 -3.09 -34.77
C PHE A 43 56.57 -4.42 -35.53
N SER A 44 55.42 -4.98 -35.86
CA SER A 44 55.26 -5.72 -37.11
C SER A 44 53.82 -5.64 -37.59
N LEU A 45 53.64 -5.07 -38.79
CA LEU A 45 52.41 -5.10 -39.56
C LEU A 45 52.11 -6.54 -39.98
N CYS A 46 50.92 -7.01 -39.62
CA CYS A 46 50.31 -8.14 -40.31
C CYS A 46 48.82 -7.82 -40.55
N SER A 47 48.51 -7.54 -41.82
CA SER A 47 47.17 -7.23 -42.30
C SER A 47 46.30 -8.50 -42.21
N LEU A 48 45.32 -8.50 -41.33
CA LEU A 48 44.25 -9.49 -41.35
C LEU A 48 42.93 -8.75 -41.58
N LEU A 49 42.31 -9.06 -42.72
CA LEU A 49 40.94 -8.71 -43.02
C LEU A 49 40.03 -9.28 -41.94
N VAL A 50 39.47 -8.43 -41.10
CA VAL A 50 38.32 -8.81 -40.24
C VAL A 50 37.07 -8.32 -40.95
N ALA A 51 36.27 -9.29 -41.41
CA ALA A 51 34.93 -9.03 -41.89
C ALA A 51 34.12 -8.38 -40.76
N ALA A 52 33.74 -7.11 -40.95
CA ALA A 52 32.81 -6.43 -40.07
C ALA A 52 31.43 -7.05 -40.26
N SER A 53 31.04 -7.95 -39.36
CA SER A 53 29.64 -8.28 -39.16
C SER A 53 28.96 -7.02 -38.60
N ALA A 54 28.16 -6.36 -39.42
CA ALA A 54 27.26 -5.30 -38.99
C ALA A 54 26.30 -5.91 -37.98
N ALA A 55 26.58 -5.66 -36.67
CA ALA A 55 25.58 -5.84 -35.66
C ALA A 55 24.46 -4.83 -35.99
N GLN A 56 23.37 -5.34 -36.52
CA GLN A 56 22.14 -4.55 -36.62
C GLN A 56 21.79 -4.08 -35.21
N ALA A 57 21.93 -2.79 -34.93
CA ALA A 57 21.38 -2.15 -33.79
C ALA A 57 19.88 -2.47 -33.78
N ARG A 58 19.42 -3.27 -32.82
CA ARG A 58 18.00 -3.39 -32.52
C ARG A 58 17.48 -1.96 -32.35
N PRO A 59 16.37 -1.59 -33.02
CA PRO A 59 15.75 -0.32 -32.72
C PRO A 59 15.48 -0.29 -31.21
N ALA A 60 15.94 0.76 -30.53
CA ALA A 60 15.52 1.06 -29.17
C ALA A 60 13.99 0.95 -29.18
N ALA A 61 13.45 0.12 -28.32
CA ALA A 61 12.01 0.07 -28.10
C ALA A 61 11.57 1.52 -27.92
N ALA A 62 10.68 1.98 -28.80
CA ALA A 62 10.12 3.32 -28.68
C ALA A 62 9.65 3.47 -27.23
N ALA A 63 10.19 4.46 -26.53
CA ALA A 63 9.63 4.87 -25.26
C ALA A 63 8.13 5.06 -25.52
N GLY A 64 7.29 4.23 -24.89
CA GLY A 64 5.86 4.34 -25.04
C GLY A 64 5.47 5.80 -24.79
N ALA A 65 4.66 6.36 -25.67
CA ALA A 65 4.14 7.69 -25.47
C ALA A 65 3.59 7.77 -24.03
N PRO A 66 3.81 8.88 -23.29
CA PRO A 66 3.19 9.05 -22.01
C PRO A 66 1.69 8.82 -22.22
N LEU A 67 1.11 7.91 -21.43
CA LEU A 67 -0.33 7.67 -21.41
C LEU A 67 -0.98 8.95 -20.88
N GLY A 68 -1.20 9.89 -21.78
CA GLY A 68 -1.84 11.18 -21.52
C GLY A 68 -3.37 11.11 -21.55
N ALA A 69 -3.94 9.99 -21.14
CA ALA A 69 -5.33 9.93 -20.74
C ALA A 69 -5.35 10.01 -19.22
N SER A 70 -5.95 11.04 -18.65
CA SER A 70 -6.28 11.09 -17.25
C SER A 70 -7.12 9.84 -16.94
N HIS A 71 -6.48 8.85 -16.33
CA HIS A 71 -7.17 7.65 -15.92
C HIS A 71 -8.10 8.06 -14.78
N VAL A 72 -9.38 7.83 -14.94
CA VAL A 72 -10.38 8.09 -13.91
C VAL A 72 -10.52 6.81 -13.12
N PRO A 73 -10.13 6.78 -11.84
CA PRO A 73 -10.29 5.60 -11.02
C PRO A 73 -11.74 5.12 -11.01
N THR A 74 -11.89 3.82 -11.03
CA THR A 74 -13.17 3.15 -10.93
C THR A 74 -13.49 2.89 -9.46
N VAL A 75 -14.69 3.27 -9.04
CA VAL A 75 -15.16 3.07 -7.66
C VAL A 75 -16.36 2.13 -7.64
N ASN A 76 -16.60 1.52 -6.47
CA ASN A 76 -17.79 0.72 -6.22
C ASN A 76 -18.97 1.62 -5.83
N TRP A 77 -19.82 1.95 -6.78
CA TRP A 77 -21.00 2.79 -6.56
C TRP A 77 -22.06 2.15 -5.67
N ALA A 78 -22.03 0.81 -5.50
CA ALA A 78 -23.00 0.10 -4.65
C ALA A 78 -22.91 0.53 -3.18
N LEU A 79 -21.71 0.89 -2.68
CA LEU A 79 -21.50 1.33 -1.31
C LEU A 79 -22.33 2.55 -0.89
N SER A 80 -22.74 3.38 -1.84
CA SER A 80 -23.62 4.54 -1.62
C SER A 80 -25.05 4.29 -2.04
N GLY A 81 -25.35 3.08 -2.50
CA GLY A 81 -26.68 2.68 -2.98
C GLY A 81 -27.63 2.22 -1.89
N GLN A 82 -28.82 1.83 -2.31
CA GLN A 82 -29.82 1.17 -1.47
C GLN A 82 -30.19 -0.18 -2.06
N ALA A 83 -30.09 -1.23 -1.26
CA ALA A 83 -30.41 -2.59 -1.70
C ALA A 83 -31.80 -3.03 -1.22
N THR A 84 -32.52 -3.71 -2.12
CA THR A 84 -33.78 -4.42 -1.83
C THR A 84 -33.72 -5.80 -2.48
N ALA A 85 -34.45 -6.77 -1.96
CA ALA A 85 -34.54 -8.09 -2.56
C ALA A 85 -35.97 -8.61 -2.59
N THR A 86 -36.23 -9.61 -3.44
CA THR A 86 -37.52 -10.27 -3.53
C THR A 86 -37.81 -11.04 -2.25
N THR A 87 -36.81 -11.78 -1.75
CA THR A 87 -36.82 -12.43 -0.44
C THR A 87 -35.47 -12.26 0.25
N SER A 88 -35.40 -12.58 1.53
CA SER A 88 -34.13 -12.68 2.27
C SER A 88 -34.30 -13.50 3.53
N GLN A 89 -33.28 -14.26 3.89
CA GLN A 89 -33.25 -14.95 5.16
C GLN A 89 -33.19 -14.00 6.35
N SER A 90 -33.78 -14.42 7.45
CA SER A 90 -33.72 -13.66 8.72
C SER A 90 -32.25 -13.49 9.16
N GLY A 91 -31.85 -12.26 9.40
CA GLY A 91 -30.47 -11.91 9.78
C GLY A 91 -29.55 -11.55 8.61
N ASN A 92 -29.97 -11.80 7.35
CA ASN A 92 -29.21 -11.60 6.14
C ASN A 92 -29.91 -10.62 5.18
N PRO A 93 -30.11 -9.35 5.58
CA PRO A 93 -30.86 -8.37 4.79
C PRO A 93 -30.11 -7.95 3.53
N PRO A 94 -30.82 -7.43 2.50
CA PRO A 94 -30.21 -7.00 1.23
C PRO A 94 -29.06 -5.99 1.37
N ALA A 95 -29.12 -5.14 2.40
CA ALA A 95 -28.09 -4.13 2.64
C ALA A 95 -26.71 -4.71 2.90
N ASN A 96 -26.64 -5.94 3.44
CA ASN A 96 -25.38 -6.62 3.69
C ASN A 96 -24.57 -6.92 2.41
N ALA A 97 -25.23 -7.02 1.26
CA ALA A 97 -24.55 -7.28 -0.01
C ALA A 97 -23.89 -6.03 -0.63
N ILE A 98 -24.00 -4.86 0.03
CA ILE A 98 -23.44 -3.60 -0.49
C ILE A 98 -22.86 -2.73 0.64
N ASP A 99 -22.56 -3.30 1.79
CA ASP A 99 -22.11 -2.53 2.98
C ASP A 99 -20.58 -2.36 3.06
N GLY A 100 -19.83 -2.99 2.16
CA GLY A 100 -18.37 -2.99 2.15
C GLY A 100 -17.77 -3.96 3.16
N ASN A 101 -18.55 -4.91 3.63
CA ASN A 101 -18.13 -5.90 4.62
C ASN A 101 -18.50 -7.32 4.15
N ALA A 102 -17.60 -7.97 3.45
CA ALA A 102 -17.83 -9.30 2.92
C ALA A 102 -18.05 -10.40 4.00
N ALA A 103 -17.90 -10.06 5.29
CA ALA A 103 -18.27 -10.94 6.41
C ALA A 103 -19.78 -10.94 6.70
N THR A 104 -20.53 -9.99 6.16
CA THR A 104 -21.99 -9.96 6.16
C THR A 104 -22.52 -10.39 4.79
N SER A 105 -23.72 -10.89 4.70
CA SER A 105 -24.27 -11.36 3.42
C SER A 105 -25.78 -11.15 3.32
N TRP A 106 -26.26 -10.96 2.09
CA TRP A 106 -27.65 -11.21 1.75
C TRP A 106 -27.80 -12.66 1.32
N CYS A 107 -28.72 -13.40 1.92
CA CYS A 107 -28.99 -14.80 1.58
C CYS A 107 -30.38 -14.97 1.00
N THR A 108 -30.48 -15.74 -0.09
CA THR A 108 -31.74 -16.11 -0.75
C THR A 108 -32.61 -16.99 0.18
N ASP A 109 -33.94 -16.81 0.14
CA ASP A 109 -34.89 -17.64 0.84
C ASP A 109 -35.70 -18.55 -0.12
N SER A 110 -35.71 -18.21 -1.39
CA SER A 110 -36.35 -18.96 -2.47
C SER A 110 -35.67 -18.74 -3.80
N TYR A 111 -35.98 -19.52 -4.83
CA TYR A 111 -35.42 -19.37 -6.19
C TYR A 111 -36.51 -19.31 -7.25
N PRO A 112 -36.34 -18.49 -8.30
CA PRO A 112 -35.32 -17.47 -8.44
C PRO A 112 -35.49 -16.37 -7.40
N ASP A 113 -34.39 -15.79 -6.94
CA ASP A 113 -34.40 -14.64 -6.05
C ASP A 113 -33.62 -13.48 -6.66
N THR A 114 -33.98 -12.27 -6.29
CA THR A 114 -33.47 -11.07 -6.95
C THR A 114 -33.07 -10.03 -5.93
N LEU A 115 -31.80 -9.59 -6.01
CA LEU A 115 -31.29 -8.41 -5.34
C LEU A 115 -31.28 -7.23 -6.32
N THR A 116 -31.80 -6.08 -5.89
CA THR A 116 -31.81 -4.83 -6.66
C THR A 116 -31.11 -3.74 -5.88
N VAL A 117 -30.18 -3.05 -6.52
CA VAL A 117 -29.46 -1.89 -5.97
C VAL A 117 -29.90 -0.63 -6.73
N ASP A 118 -30.37 0.40 -6.01
CA ASP A 118 -30.63 1.76 -6.51
C ASP A 118 -29.42 2.64 -6.19
N LEU A 119 -28.72 3.11 -7.21
CA LEU A 119 -27.57 4.01 -7.13
C LEU A 119 -27.96 5.49 -6.93
N GLY A 120 -29.25 5.78 -6.77
CA GLY A 120 -29.78 7.14 -6.57
C GLY A 120 -29.81 8.00 -7.84
N GLN A 121 -28.91 7.74 -8.78
CA GLN A 121 -28.83 8.43 -10.09
C GLN A 121 -28.25 7.49 -11.16
N VAL A 122 -28.39 7.88 -12.41
CA VAL A 122 -27.78 7.14 -13.52
C VAL A 122 -26.27 7.28 -13.45
N ARG A 123 -25.56 6.13 -13.47
CA ARG A 123 -24.10 6.01 -13.48
C ARG A 123 -23.66 5.31 -14.76
N ASN A 124 -22.47 5.65 -15.24
CA ASN A 124 -21.77 4.79 -16.19
C ASN A 124 -21.12 3.66 -15.41
N LEU A 125 -21.29 2.43 -15.87
CA LEU A 125 -20.78 1.24 -15.20
C LEU A 125 -19.90 0.45 -16.18
N ASP A 126 -18.73 0.02 -15.69
CA ASP A 126 -17.73 -0.71 -16.47
C ASP A 126 -17.78 -2.21 -16.19
N GLY A 127 -18.32 -2.59 -15.03
CA GLY A 127 -18.44 -3.99 -14.64
C GLY A 127 -19.01 -4.18 -13.24
N ILE A 128 -19.01 -5.44 -12.81
CA ILE A 128 -19.42 -5.86 -11.47
C ILE A 128 -18.36 -6.70 -10.79
N GLY A 129 -18.40 -6.70 -9.46
CA GLY A 129 -17.74 -7.69 -8.63
C GLY A 129 -18.76 -8.44 -7.78
N ILE A 130 -18.60 -9.75 -7.64
CA ILE A 130 -19.46 -10.58 -6.79
C ILE A 130 -18.58 -11.43 -5.88
N THR A 131 -18.83 -11.36 -4.60
CA THR A 131 -18.23 -12.26 -3.60
C THR A 131 -19.34 -13.07 -2.97
N LEU A 132 -19.25 -14.40 -3.05
CA LEU A 132 -20.13 -15.28 -2.30
C LEU A 132 -19.57 -15.54 -0.91
N ASP A 133 -20.45 -15.73 0.07
CA ASP A 133 -20.08 -16.31 1.35
C ASP A 133 -19.51 -17.74 1.14
N ASN A 134 -18.48 -18.10 1.89
CA ASN A 134 -17.81 -19.41 1.81
C ASN A 134 -18.75 -20.59 2.13
N ALA A 135 -19.87 -20.35 2.79
CA ALA A 135 -20.88 -21.37 3.08
C ALA A 135 -21.90 -21.56 1.95
N SER A 136 -21.86 -20.73 0.90
CA SER A 136 -22.79 -20.79 -0.22
C SER A 136 -22.55 -22.01 -1.11
N SER A 137 -23.59 -22.49 -1.76
CA SER A 137 -23.47 -23.39 -2.91
C SER A 137 -23.14 -22.62 -4.19
N SER A 138 -22.56 -23.30 -5.19
CA SER A 138 -22.44 -22.76 -6.53
C SER A 138 -23.83 -22.48 -7.12
N ALA A 139 -23.97 -21.34 -7.79
CA ALA A 139 -25.23 -20.90 -8.37
C ALA A 139 -25.03 -20.31 -9.77
N ASN A 140 -26.13 -19.99 -10.44
CA ASN A 140 -26.11 -19.20 -11.66
C ASN A 140 -26.80 -17.86 -11.42
N ALA A 141 -26.32 -16.82 -12.08
CA ALA A 141 -26.90 -15.49 -11.99
C ALA A 141 -27.01 -14.79 -13.33
N THR A 142 -27.96 -13.86 -13.41
CA THR A 142 -28.04 -12.89 -14.51
C THR A 142 -28.09 -11.49 -13.96
N ILE A 143 -27.30 -10.61 -14.54
CA ILE A 143 -27.23 -9.20 -14.19
C ILE A 143 -28.01 -8.38 -15.21
N SER A 144 -28.83 -7.46 -14.72
CA SER A 144 -29.59 -6.52 -15.54
C SER A 144 -29.43 -5.09 -15.01
N LEU A 145 -29.39 -4.12 -15.90
CA LEU A 145 -29.32 -2.70 -15.58
C LEU A 145 -30.58 -1.98 -16.08
N ALA A 146 -30.96 -0.91 -15.38
CA ALA A 146 -32.05 -0.05 -15.80
C ALA A 146 -31.78 1.42 -15.45
N THR A 147 -32.13 2.35 -16.32
CA THR A 147 -32.10 3.79 -16.03
C THR A 147 -33.37 4.26 -15.31
N ALA A 148 -34.46 3.55 -15.46
CA ALA A 148 -35.72 3.70 -14.73
C ALA A 148 -36.16 2.33 -14.23
N GLN A 149 -36.77 2.28 -13.06
CA GLN A 149 -37.22 1.02 -12.45
C GLN A 149 -38.20 0.28 -13.38
N GLY A 150 -37.89 -0.98 -13.67
CA GLY A 150 -38.70 -1.83 -14.54
C GLY A 150 -38.25 -1.87 -16.01
N ASP A 151 -37.36 -0.98 -16.45
CA ASP A 151 -36.80 -0.98 -17.82
C ASP A 151 -35.49 -1.78 -17.87
N TRP A 152 -35.58 -3.04 -17.51
CA TRP A 152 -34.43 -3.91 -17.36
C TRP A 152 -33.80 -4.33 -18.66
N ARG A 153 -32.51 -4.23 -18.77
CA ARG A 153 -31.67 -4.70 -19.88
C ARG A 153 -30.60 -5.62 -19.34
N THR A 154 -30.66 -6.88 -19.72
CA THR A 154 -29.66 -7.87 -19.35
C THR A 154 -28.29 -7.47 -19.90
N VAL A 155 -27.29 -7.53 -19.06
CA VAL A 155 -25.89 -7.33 -19.44
C VAL A 155 -25.42 -8.56 -20.23
N PRO A 156 -25.01 -8.43 -21.51
CA PRO A 156 -24.71 -9.60 -22.35
C PRO A 156 -23.60 -10.49 -21.80
N THR A 157 -22.57 -9.90 -21.17
CA THR A 157 -21.45 -10.62 -20.57
C THR A 157 -21.77 -11.24 -19.22
N ALA A 158 -22.90 -10.89 -18.63
CA ALA A 158 -23.34 -11.34 -17.31
C ALA A 158 -24.69 -12.05 -17.34
N HIS A 159 -24.99 -12.78 -18.43
CA HIS A 159 -26.17 -13.60 -18.58
C HIS A 159 -25.86 -15.06 -18.25
N ASN A 160 -26.57 -15.62 -17.28
CA ASN A 160 -26.42 -17.01 -16.82
C ASN A 160 -24.95 -17.36 -16.47
N ILE A 161 -24.31 -16.48 -15.71
CA ILE A 161 -22.94 -16.71 -15.23
C ILE A 161 -22.94 -17.68 -14.05
N ALA A 162 -21.95 -18.58 -14.00
CA ALA A 162 -21.74 -19.44 -12.83
C ALA A 162 -21.08 -18.62 -11.73
N LEU A 163 -21.65 -18.66 -10.53
CA LEU A 163 -21.09 -18.11 -9.30
C LEU A 163 -20.37 -19.21 -8.55
N ASP A 164 -19.14 -18.93 -8.11
CA ASP A 164 -18.31 -19.90 -7.41
C ASP A 164 -17.91 -19.37 -6.02
N PRO A 165 -18.20 -20.12 -4.94
CA PRO A 165 -17.79 -19.71 -3.61
C PRO A 165 -16.27 -19.69 -3.45
N GLY A 166 -15.77 -18.77 -2.62
CA GLY A 166 -14.38 -18.75 -2.18
C GLY A 166 -13.45 -17.83 -2.96
N ASN A 167 -13.87 -17.30 -4.13
CA ASN A 167 -13.08 -16.30 -4.86
C ASN A 167 -13.97 -15.17 -5.39
N PRO A 168 -13.55 -13.91 -5.25
CA PRO A 168 -14.24 -12.79 -5.87
C PRO A 168 -14.27 -12.93 -7.40
N MET A 169 -15.42 -12.70 -8.00
CA MET A 169 -15.62 -12.72 -9.43
C MET A 169 -15.79 -11.30 -9.97
N TYR A 170 -15.15 -11.02 -11.10
CA TYR A 170 -15.30 -9.76 -11.83
C TYR A 170 -15.87 -10.02 -13.21
N VAL A 171 -16.88 -9.26 -13.60
CA VAL A 171 -17.53 -9.38 -14.91
C VAL A 171 -17.52 -8.02 -15.59
N PRO A 172 -16.67 -7.84 -16.61
CA PRO A 172 -16.64 -6.61 -17.41
C PRO A 172 -17.90 -6.46 -18.26
N PHE A 173 -18.37 -5.24 -18.45
CA PHE A 173 -19.56 -4.94 -19.25
C PHE A 173 -19.26 -4.70 -20.72
N GLY A 174 -18.01 -4.72 -21.12
CA GLY A 174 -17.59 -4.43 -22.48
C GLY A 174 -16.63 -5.45 -23.08
N PRO A 175 -16.35 -5.38 -24.39
CA PRO A 175 -15.30 -6.19 -24.98
C PRO A 175 -13.94 -5.77 -24.38
N SER A 176 -13.13 -6.74 -24.02
CA SER A 176 -11.80 -6.61 -23.44
C SER A 176 -10.73 -5.96 -24.33
N SER A 177 -11.11 -5.29 -25.40
CA SER A 177 -10.23 -4.63 -26.37
C SER A 177 -10.26 -3.11 -26.24
N GLY A 178 -9.76 -2.57 -25.14
CA GLY A 178 -9.18 -1.21 -25.08
C GLY A 178 -10.02 0.01 -25.47
N SER A 179 -11.30 -0.12 -25.67
CA SER A 179 -12.16 0.96 -26.12
C SER A 179 -13.34 1.16 -25.17
N GLY A 180 -13.09 1.65 -23.95
CA GLY A 180 -14.08 2.20 -23.04
C GLY A 180 -15.39 1.42 -22.82
N PRO A 181 -16.26 1.85 -21.92
CA PRO A 181 -17.53 1.20 -21.66
C PRO A 181 -18.36 1.12 -22.95
N LEU A 182 -19.07 0.01 -23.16
CA LEU A 182 -20.01 -0.11 -24.29
C LEU A 182 -21.01 1.05 -24.22
N PRO A 183 -21.32 1.70 -25.35
CA PRO A 183 -22.37 2.71 -25.39
C PRO A 183 -23.67 2.11 -24.82
N GLY A 184 -24.17 2.68 -23.72
CA GLY A 184 -25.41 2.25 -23.10
C GLY A 184 -25.31 1.36 -21.89
N MET A 185 -24.09 1.07 -21.37
CA MET A 185 -23.90 0.39 -20.08
C MET A 185 -23.99 1.39 -18.92
N SER A 186 -25.11 2.06 -18.85
CA SER A 186 -25.42 2.98 -17.75
C SER A 186 -26.73 2.57 -17.10
N GLY A 187 -26.79 2.71 -15.78
CA GLY A 187 -27.96 2.40 -15.00
C GLY A 187 -28.04 3.22 -13.72
N ARG A 188 -29.25 3.49 -13.27
CA ARG A 188 -29.52 3.86 -11.89
C ARG A 188 -29.75 2.62 -11.04
N TYR A 189 -30.35 1.60 -11.62
CA TYR A 189 -30.67 0.35 -10.96
C TYR A 189 -29.82 -0.77 -11.55
N ALA A 190 -29.28 -1.61 -10.68
CA ALA A 190 -28.63 -2.86 -11.04
C ALA A 190 -29.34 -4.01 -10.31
N GLN A 191 -29.55 -5.11 -11.01
CA GLN A 191 -30.24 -6.26 -10.49
C GLN A 191 -29.42 -7.52 -10.74
N ILE A 192 -29.27 -8.35 -9.71
CA ILE A 192 -28.78 -9.72 -9.83
C ILE A 192 -29.92 -10.68 -9.53
N GLU A 193 -30.25 -11.51 -10.50
CA GLU A 193 -31.22 -12.60 -10.35
C GLU A 193 -30.43 -13.91 -10.22
N VAL A 194 -30.69 -14.64 -9.15
CA VAL A 194 -29.93 -15.84 -8.77
C VAL A 194 -30.80 -17.08 -8.90
N TRP A 195 -30.24 -18.12 -9.50
CA TRP A 195 -30.85 -19.45 -9.58
C TRP A 195 -29.91 -20.49 -8.99
N ASP A 196 -30.50 -21.42 -8.22
CA ASP A 196 -29.85 -22.64 -7.83
C ASP A 196 -30.82 -23.81 -7.98
N SER A 197 -30.30 -24.99 -8.20
CA SER A 197 -31.06 -26.26 -8.17
C SER A 197 -30.94 -26.98 -6.83
N GLY A 198 -30.18 -26.42 -5.87
CA GLY A 198 -29.86 -26.99 -4.56
C GLY A 198 -30.82 -26.57 -3.43
N ALA A 199 -30.68 -27.23 -2.29
CA ALA A 199 -31.42 -26.92 -1.08
C ALA A 199 -30.73 -25.91 -0.15
N THR A 200 -29.51 -25.47 -0.50
CA THR A 200 -28.70 -24.51 0.27
C THR A 200 -28.92 -23.12 -0.25
N PRO A 201 -29.04 -22.10 0.62
CA PRO A 201 -29.17 -20.73 0.19
C PRO A 201 -27.87 -20.25 -0.51
N VAL A 202 -28.01 -19.35 -1.46
CA VAL A 202 -26.89 -18.57 -2.00
C VAL A 202 -26.80 -17.28 -1.20
N CYS A 203 -25.64 -17.05 -0.62
CA CYS A 203 -25.36 -15.86 0.17
C CYS A 203 -24.34 -14.99 -0.56
N ILE A 204 -24.74 -13.77 -0.93
CA ILE A 204 -23.86 -12.78 -1.56
C ILE A 204 -23.29 -11.90 -0.45
N GLY A 205 -21.98 -12.02 -0.20
CA GLY A 205 -21.25 -11.18 0.75
C GLY A 205 -21.07 -9.77 0.20
N GLU A 206 -20.75 -9.63 -1.11
CA GLU A 206 -20.66 -8.33 -1.76
C GLU A 206 -21.10 -8.37 -3.22
N PHE A 207 -21.93 -7.41 -3.60
CA PHE A 207 -22.32 -7.10 -4.96
C PHE A 207 -21.85 -5.70 -5.32
N ARG A 208 -20.73 -5.61 -6.00
CA ARG A 208 -20.04 -4.37 -6.37
C ARG A 208 -20.46 -3.91 -7.76
N LEU A 209 -20.62 -2.60 -7.94
CA LEU A 209 -20.99 -1.96 -9.19
C LEU A 209 -19.92 -0.93 -9.55
N PHE A 210 -18.98 -1.34 -10.39
CA PHE A 210 -17.83 -0.53 -10.75
C PHE A 210 -18.13 0.44 -11.87
N GLY A 211 -17.65 1.67 -11.72
CA GLY A 211 -17.71 2.67 -12.75
C GLY A 211 -16.83 3.88 -12.43
N PRO A 212 -16.48 4.70 -13.44
CA PRO A 212 -15.58 5.83 -13.26
C PRO A 212 -16.21 6.88 -12.35
N ASP A 213 -15.40 7.38 -11.40
CA ASP A 213 -15.75 8.56 -10.62
C ASP A 213 -14.80 9.72 -10.95
N PRO A 214 -15.28 10.77 -11.65
CA PRO A 214 -14.47 11.94 -11.95
C PRO A 214 -13.90 12.62 -10.68
N ALA A 215 -14.57 12.50 -9.53
CA ALA A 215 -14.06 13.02 -8.27
C ALA A 215 -12.83 12.25 -7.77
N ALA A 216 -12.77 10.94 -8.02
CA ALA A 216 -11.63 10.11 -7.70
C ALA A 216 -10.41 10.34 -8.63
N ALA A 217 -10.59 10.98 -9.78
CA ALA A 217 -9.49 11.32 -10.69
C ALA A 217 -8.41 12.22 -10.07
N SER A 218 -8.72 12.90 -8.97
CA SER A 218 -7.79 13.75 -8.22
C SER A 218 -7.12 13.03 -7.05
N MET A 219 -7.41 11.76 -6.79
CA MET A 219 -6.84 11.01 -5.67
C MET A 219 -5.34 10.81 -5.83
N MET A 220 -4.66 10.82 -4.71
CA MET A 220 -3.23 10.54 -4.58
C MET A 220 -3.04 9.02 -4.45
N LEU A 221 -3.04 8.30 -5.58
CA LEU A 221 -2.81 6.87 -5.61
C LEU A 221 -1.32 6.59 -5.81
N GLY A 222 -0.73 5.83 -4.92
CA GLY A 222 0.69 5.53 -4.96
C GLY A 222 1.11 4.36 -4.10
N SER A 223 2.42 4.20 -3.96
CA SER A 223 3.06 3.19 -3.12
C SER A 223 4.28 3.77 -2.41
N ASP A 224 4.61 3.18 -1.27
CA ASP A 224 5.94 3.33 -0.69
C ASP A 224 6.91 2.44 -1.47
N LEU A 225 7.84 3.09 -2.16
CA LEU A 225 8.83 2.43 -3.04
C LEU A 225 10.24 2.49 -2.43
N SER A 226 10.34 2.66 -1.13
CA SER A 226 11.62 2.88 -0.44
C SER A 226 12.54 1.67 -0.47
N PHE A 227 12.03 0.46 -0.68
CA PHE A 227 12.87 -0.73 -0.82
C PHE A 227 13.40 -0.94 -2.23
N THR A 228 12.87 -0.23 -3.23
CA THR A 228 13.28 -0.41 -4.64
C THR A 228 14.80 -0.34 -4.86
N PRO A 229 15.56 0.64 -4.32
CA PRO A 229 17.01 0.67 -4.50
C PRO A 229 17.70 -0.56 -3.92
N GLN A 230 17.28 -0.99 -2.73
CA GLN A 230 17.85 -2.15 -2.04
C GLN A 230 17.56 -3.46 -2.79
N GLU A 231 16.31 -3.63 -3.25
CA GLU A 231 15.89 -4.78 -4.04
C GLU A 231 16.67 -4.91 -5.36
N LEU A 232 16.78 -3.81 -6.11
CA LEU A 232 17.52 -3.80 -7.37
C LEU A 232 19.01 -4.06 -7.15
N ASN A 233 19.60 -3.54 -6.07
CA ASN A 233 20.99 -3.82 -5.71
C ASN A 233 21.20 -5.28 -5.25
N ALA A 234 20.19 -5.90 -4.66
CA ALA A 234 20.19 -7.33 -4.34
C ALA A 234 19.99 -8.23 -5.58
N GLY A 235 19.68 -7.63 -6.74
CA GLY A 235 19.52 -8.34 -8.01
C GLY A 235 18.09 -8.74 -8.34
N ALA A 236 17.10 -8.19 -7.63
CA ALA A 236 15.69 -8.41 -7.94
C ALA A 236 15.35 -7.94 -9.36
N VAL A 237 14.51 -8.70 -10.04
CA VAL A 237 14.02 -8.40 -11.39
C VAL A 237 12.49 -8.33 -11.34
N PHE A 238 11.97 -7.13 -11.59
CA PHE A 238 10.53 -6.92 -11.62
C PHE A 238 10.00 -6.97 -13.06
N THR A 239 8.84 -7.60 -13.23
CA THR A 239 8.16 -7.70 -14.53
C THR A 239 6.68 -7.44 -14.39
N ASP A 240 6.09 -6.89 -15.45
CA ASP A 240 4.66 -6.71 -15.61
C ASP A 240 4.26 -7.30 -16.96
N ASN A 241 3.40 -8.33 -16.96
CA ASN A 241 3.04 -9.09 -18.16
C ASN A 241 4.27 -9.58 -18.96
N GLY A 242 5.34 -10.01 -18.25
CA GLY A 242 6.59 -10.47 -18.83
C GLY A 242 7.51 -9.33 -19.34
N VAL A 243 7.13 -8.08 -19.19
CA VAL A 243 7.96 -6.92 -19.56
C VAL A 243 8.75 -6.44 -18.35
N PRO A 244 10.09 -6.49 -18.35
CA PRO A 244 10.90 -6.01 -17.25
C PRO A 244 10.73 -4.49 -17.02
N GLY A 245 10.84 -4.07 -15.77
CA GLY A 245 10.77 -2.67 -15.39
C GLY A 245 11.23 -2.41 -13.97
N ASN A 246 11.49 -1.15 -13.66
CA ASN A 246 11.64 -0.70 -12.28
C ASN A 246 10.26 -0.57 -11.64
N PRO A 247 10.05 -0.89 -10.36
CA PRO A 247 8.77 -0.75 -9.66
C PRO A 247 8.10 0.61 -9.85
N ALA A 248 8.84 1.73 -9.83
CA ALA A 248 8.27 3.05 -10.10
C ALA A 248 7.66 3.17 -11.50
N ASN A 249 8.30 2.58 -12.52
CA ASN A 249 7.76 2.57 -13.88
C ASN A 249 6.59 1.60 -14.02
N ILE A 250 6.63 0.47 -13.32
CA ILE A 250 5.54 -0.53 -13.37
C ILE A 250 4.29 0.04 -12.72
N THR A 251 4.39 0.59 -11.50
CA THR A 251 3.25 1.20 -10.81
C THR A 251 2.67 2.38 -11.57
N SER A 252 3.52 3.26 -12.13
CA SER A 252 3.08 4.39 -12.98
C SER A 252 2.32 3.92 -14.21
N ARG A 253 2.80 2.90 -14.92
CA ARG A 253 2.09 2.33 -16.10
C ARG A 253 0.74 1.74 -15.73
N ASN A 254 0.60 1.27 -14.50
CA ASN A 254 -0.67 0.74 -13.97
C ASN A 254 -1.57 1.81 -13.32
N GLY A 255 -1.23 3.10 -13.46
CA GLY A 255 -2.11 4.21 -13.07
C GLY A 255 -1.72 4.93 -11.77
N ALA A 256 -0.68 4.50 -11.06
CA ALA A 256 -0.17 5.25 -9.92
C ALA A 256 0.29 6.65 -10.34
N GLY A 257 -0.05 7.66 -9.55
CA GLY A 257 0.36 9.04 -9.75
C GLY A 257 1.40 9.53 -8.76
N TRP A 258 1.70 8.73 -7.73
CA TRP A 258 2.55 9.10 -6.60
C TRP A 258 3.49 7.97 -6.20
N ALA A 259 4.63 8.35 -5.59
CA ALA A 259 5.50 7.45 -4.84
C ALA A 259 5.77 8.07 -3.47
N ARG A 260 5.64 7.25 -2.42
CA ARG A 260 6.08 7.60 -1.07
C ARG A 260 7.50 7.07 -0.88
N LEU A 261 8.37 7.87 -0.23
CA LEU A 261 9.71 7.47 0.19
C LEU A 261 9.87 7.81 1.67
N ARG A 262 10.32 6.85 2.47
CA ARG A 262 10.70 7.08 3.86
C ARG A 262 12.12 7.60 3.92
N LEU A 263 12.38 8.54 4.82
CA LEU A 263 13.71 9.10 5.03
C LEU A 263 14.17 8.89 6.48
N TRP A 264 15.23 8.12 6.64
CA TRP A 264 16.00 7.99 7.87
C TRP A 264 17.16 8.98 7.93
N VAL A 265 17.71 9.22 9.14
CA VAL A 265 18.78 10.21 9.33
C VAL A 265 20.16 9.59 9.11
N ASN A 266 20.47 8.49 9.81
CA ASN A 266 21.76 7.78 9.69
C ASN A 266 21.50 6.26 9.64
N PRO A 267 20.87 5.72 8.57
CA PRO A 267 20.54 4.31 8.51
C PRO A 267 21.79 3.40 8.47
N PRO A 268 21.72 2.20 9.03
CA PRO A 268 22.89 1.32 9.15
C PRO A 268 23.45 0.80 7.83
N ALA A 269 22.60 0.69 6.79
CA ALA A 269 22.97 0.10 5.52
C ALA A 269 23.07 1.11 4.37
N GLY A 270 22.88 2.42 4.65
CA GLY A 270 22.96 3.48 3.64
C GLY A 270 21.82 3.50 2.62
N TYR A 271 20.70 2.81 2.92
CA TYR A 271 19.44 2.93 2.18
C TYR A 271 18.48 3.85 2.93
N SER A 272 17.58 4.49 2.18
CA SER A 272 16.60 5.44 2.74
C SER A 272 17.26 6.58 3.53
N ASP A 273 18.50 6.94 3.23
CA ASP A 273 19.11 8.20 3.65
C ASP A 273 18.88 9.30 2.61
N LEU A 274 19.27 10.52 2.92
CA LEU A 274 19.08 11.64 2.00
C LEU A 274 19.78 11.45 0.64
N ALA A 275 20.92 10.79 0.59
CA ALA A 275 21.65 10.59 -0.67
C ALA A 275 20.97 9.52 -1.53
N ASP A 276 20.53 8.43 -0.92
CA ASP A 276 19.79 7.36 -1.58
C ASP A 276 18.44 7.86 -2.11
N ASP A 277 17.66 8.54 -1.27
CA ASP A 277 16.36 9.09 -1.65
C ASP A 277 16.48 10.16 -2.76
N LEU A 278 17.48 11.03 -2.70
CA LEU A 278 17.76 11.98 -3.78
C LEU A 278 18.10 11.27 -5.09
N ALA A 279 18.86 10.18 -5.03
CA ALA A 279 19.19 9.40 -6.22
C ALA A 279 17.93 8.75 -6.81
N PHE A 280 17.12 8.10 -5.97
CA PHE A 280 15.92 7.39 -6.40
C PHE A 280 14.78 8.35 -6.83
N ALA A 281 14.65 9.51 -6.23
CA ALA A 281 13.67 10.52 -6.63
C ALA A 281 13.77 10.94 -8.10
N LYS A 282 14.96 10.85 -8.72
CA LYS A 282 15.11 11.07 -10.17
C LYS A 282 14.37 10.01 -10.98
N THR A 283 14.44 8.76 -10.55
CA THR A 283 13.70 7.66 -11.17
C THR A 283 12.18 7.83 -10.97
N VAL A 284 11.75 8.19 -9.77
CA VAL A 284 10.35 8.51 -9.44
C VAL A 284 9.82 9.61 -10.36
N LYS A 285 10.54 10.74 -10.48
CA LYS A 285 10.11 11.84 -11.35
C LYS A 285 10.18 11.48 -12.84
N ALA A 286 11.16 10.68 -13.27
CA ALA A 286 11.25 10.19 -14.66
C ALA A 286 10.09 9.26 -15.01
N ALA A 287 9.54 8.52 -14.03
CA ALA A 287 8.32 7.71 -14.18
C ALA A 287 7.04 8.58 -14.21
N GLY A 288 7.14 9.91 -14.03
CA GLY A 288 5.99 10.82 -14.00
C GLY A 288 5.27 10.88 -12.65
N LEU A 289 5.82 10.27 -11.60
CA LEU A 289 5.21 10.23 -10.29
C LEU A 289 5.48 11.51 -9.49
N LYS A 290 4.53 11.92 -8.68
CA LYS A 290 4.70 12.90 -7.61
C LYS A 290 5.38 12.26 -6.42
N LEU A 291 6.02 13.06 -5.58
CA LEU A 291 6.81 12.58 -4.45
C LEU A 291 6.14 12.93 -3.12
N TYR A 292 5.81 11.91 -2.34
CA TYR A 292 5.46 12.00 -0.94
C TYR A 292 6.66 11.56 -0.10
N LEU A 293 7.27 12.48 0.65
CA LEU A 293 8.43 12.19 1.50
C LEU A 293 7.98 12.00 2.95
N ASP A 294 8.35 10.89 3.56
CA ASP A 294 8.02 10.60 4.95
C ASP A 294 9.25 10.71 5.85
N LEU A 295 9.27 11.72 6.71
CA LEU A 295 10.41 12.02 7.58
C LEU A 295 10.29 11.27 8.90
N HIS A 296 11.01 10.17 9.06
CA HIS A 296 10.98 9.40 10.31
C HIS A 296 11.62 10.12 11.50
N TYR A 297 12.55 11.06 11.26
CA TYR A 297 13.37 11.68 12.30
C TYR A 297 14.02 10.68 13.26
N SER A 298 14.42 9.56 12.72
CA SER A 298 15.09 8.45 13.39
C SER A 298 16.23 7.93 12.50
N ASP A 299 17.19 7.23 13.07
CA ASP A 299 18.27 6.59 12.29
C ASP A 299 17.80 5.31 11.60
N PHE A 300 16.70 4.74 12.05
CA PHE A 300 16.08 3.54 11.51
C PHE A 300 14.57 3.60 11.70
N TRP A 301 13.87 2.46 11.76
CA TRP A 301 12.41 2.40 11.87
C TRP A 301 11.86 3.30 12.99
N ALA A 302 10.91 4.14 12.64
CA ALA A 302 10.06 4.85 13.57
C ALA A 302 8.63 4.33 13.41
N ASP A 303 8.01 3.93 14.51
CA ASP A 303 6.65 3.38 14.58
C ASP A 303 6.00 3.78 15.91
N PRO A 304 4.72 3.45 16.19
CA PRO A 304 4.07 3.82 17.45
C PRO A 304 4.77 3.28 18.70
N GLY A 305 5.65 2.28 18.56
CA GLY A 305 6.47 1.70 19.66
C GLY A 305 7.91 2.21 19.71
N LYS A 306 8.39 2.89 18.67
CA LYS A 306 9.75 3.37 18.51
C LYS A 306 9.81 4.74 17.86
N GLN A 307 10.34 5.74 18.56
CA GLN A 307 10.49 7.11 18.06
C GLN A 307 11.82 7.68 18.56
N CYS A 308 12.94 7.08 18.12
CA CYS A 308 14.25 7.35 18.69
C CYS A 308 14.84 8.65 18.17
N ILE A 309 15.49 9.40 19.06
CA ILE A 309 16.30 10.57 18.67
C ILE A 309 17.51 10.07 17.86
N PRO A 310 17.78 10.59 16.65
CA PRO A 310 18.96 10.22 15.88
C PRO A 310 20.27 10.45 16.62
N ALA A 311 21.26 9.61 16.33
CA ALA A 311 22.59 9.74 16.86
C ALA A 311 23.18 11.14 16.58
N GLY A 312 23.77 11.74 17.61
CA GLY A 312 24.36 13.08 17.50
C GLY A 312 23.37 14.25 17.48
N TRP A 313 22.05 13.98 17.55
CA TRP A 313 21.08 15.06 17.72
C TRP A 313 21.01 15.54 19.17
N PRO A 314 20.59 16.81 19.41
CA PRO A 314 20.35 17.31 20.77
C PRO A 314 19.27 16.48 21.48
N THR A 315 19.35 16.45 22.84
CA THR A 315 18.35 15.74 23.66
C THR A 315 17.43 16.68 24.43
N THR A 316 17.64 18.00 24.31
CA THR A 316 16.75 19.01 24.92
C THR A 316 15.67 19.44 23.94
N LEU A 317 14.49 19.82 24.43
CA LEU A 317 13.39 20.28 23.59
C LEU A 317 13.82 21.43 22.65
N SER A 318 14.48 22.47 23.18
CA SER A 318 14.94 23.60 22.37
C SER A 318 15.96 23.22 21.30
N GLY A 319 16.88 22.31 21.65
CA GLY A 319 17.86 21.78 20.71
C GLY A 319 17.21 20.95 19.61
N LEU A 320 16.27 20.05 19.98
CA LEU A 320 15.50 19.24 19.03
C LEU A 320 14.64 20.11 18.12
N THR A 321 13.94 21.10 18.67
CA THR A 321 13.12 22.04 17.88
C THR A 321 13.97 22.74 16.80
N ALA A 322 15.13 23.26 17.16
CA ALA A 322 16.06 23.90 16.21
C ALA A 322 16.59 22.89 15.18
N LYS A 323 16.92 21.67 15.62
CA LYS A 323 17.45 20.62 14.75
C LYS A 323 16.40 20.09 13.77
N VAL A 324 15.18 19.83 14.20
CA VAL A 324 14.06 19.43 13.35
C VAL A 324 13.83 20.48 12.26
N GLN A 325 13.74 21.76 12.63
CA GLN A 325 13.56 22.83 11.65
C GLN A 325 14.69 22.86 10.62
N SER A 326 15.94 22.89 11.07
CA SER A 326 17.10 22.99 10.16
C SER A 326 17.28 21.75 9.29
N TYR A 327 17.04 20.55 9.83
CA TYR A 327 17.10 19.28 9.11
C TYR A 327 16.03 19.23 8.01
N THR A 328 14.77 19.48 8.36
CA THR A 328 13.66 19.47 7.41
C THR A 328 13.88 20.50 6.30
N GLN A 329 14.33 21.73 6.66
CA GLN A 329 14.68 22.75 5.66
C GLN A 329 15.75 22.27 4.70
N GLY A 330 16.82 21.65 5.22
CA GLY A 330 17.93 21.14 4.41
C GLY A 330 17.49 20.03 3.46
N VAL A 331 16.67 19.10 3.95
CA VAL A 331 16.11 18.00 3.15
C VAL A 331 15.25 18.54 2.00
N ILE A 332 14.23 19.32 2.30
CA ILE A 332 13.31 19.85 1.26
C ILE A 332 14.06 20.72 0.25
N ALA A 333 15.01 21.55 0.71
CA ALA A 333 15.84 22.35 -0.18
C ALA A 333 16.74 21.50 -1.10
N ALA A 334 17.25 20.36 -0.63
CA ALA A 334 18.06 19.45 -1.44
C ALA A 334 17.25 18.83 -2.59
N PHE A 335 16.05 18.34 -2.32
CA PHE A 335 15.14 17.83 -3.36
C PHE A 335 14.77 18.93 -4.38
N ALA A 336 14.46 20.14 -3.90
CA ALA A 336 14.15 21.26 -4.77
C ALA A 336 15.35 21.65 -5.65
N ALA A 337 16.55 21.72 -5.08
CA ALA A 337 17.77 22.10 -5.78
C ALA A 337 18.17 21.11 -6.87
N GLN A 338 17.90 19.82 -6.69
CA GLN A 338 18.18 18.83 -7.75
C GLN A 338 17.07 18.74 -8.83
N GLY A 339 15.94 19.45 -8.69
CA GLY A 339 14.85 19.43 -9.65
C GLY A 339 13.83 18.29 -9.46
N THR A 340 13.80 17.68 -8.27
CA THR A 340 12.83 16.66 -7.86
C THR A 340 12.04 17.17 -6.65
N PRO A 341 11.27 18.28 -6.75
CA PRO A 341 10.59 18.85 -5.60
C PRO A 341 9.64 17.85 -4.96
N VAL A 342 9.53 17.94 -3.63
CA VAL A 342 8.59 17.15 -2.82
C VAL A 342 7.20 17.75 -2.97
N ASP A 343 6.18 16.91 -3.24
CA ASP A 343 4.79 17.34 -3.42
C ASP A 343 4.00 17.25 -2.10
N MET A 344 4.35 16.30 -1.23
CA MET A 344 3.80 16.14 0.12
C MET A 344 4.89 15.66 1.07
N VAL A 345 4.87 16.11 2.33
CA VAL A 345 5.80 15.67 3.36
C VAL A 345 5.08 15.36 4.66
N SER A 346 5.35 14.19 5.26
CA SER A 346 4.99 13.88 6.65
C SER A 346 6.04 14.43 7.60
N ILE A 347 5.57 15.11 8.65
CA ILE A 347 6.40 15.56 9.75
C ILE A 347 6.35 14.50 10.85
N GLY A 348 7.15 13.47 10.69
CA GLY A 348 7.18 12.25 11.51
C GLY A 348 6.34 11.12 10.93
N ASN A 349 6.77 9.89 11.15
CA ASN A 349 6.08 8.66 10.79
C ASN A 349 5.36 8.09 12.00
N GLU A 350 4.06 7.79 11.86
CA GLU A 350 3.21 7.11 12.86
C GLU A 350 3.35 7.67 14.30
N ILE A 351 3.31 8.98 14.41
CA ILE A 351 3.59 9.71 15.66
C ILE A 351 2.45 9.69 16.68
N THR A 352 1.61 8.68 16.67
CA THR A 352 0.47 8.51 17.60
C THR A 352 0.86 8.66 19.07
N ASN A 353 2.05 8.20 19.44
CA ASN A 353 2.62 8.33 20.78
C ASN A 353 3.70 9.43 20.88
N GLY A 354 3.69 10.39 19.95
CA GLY A 354 4.68 11.45 19.83
C GLY A 354 5.92 11.01 19.02
N MET A 355 6.96 11.85 18.99
CA MET A 355 8.20 11.63 18.25
C MET A 355 9.41 12.06 19.07
N LEU A 356 10.61 11.62 18.67
CA LEU A 356 11.89 12.03 19.30
C LEU A 356 11.90 11.81 20.82
N TRP A 357 11.69 10.56 21.22
CA TRP A 357 11.54 10.17 22.62
C TRP A 357 12.86 10.27 23.39
N SER A 358 13.67 9.23 23.33
CA SER A 358 15.00 9.15 23.92
C SER A 358 15.99 8.64 22.91
N GLN A 359 17.28 8.79 23.15
CA GLN A 359 18.30 8.18 22.29
C GLN A 359 18.14 6.66 22.32
N SER A 360 18.40 6.02 21.18
CA SER A 360 18.45 4.58 21.08
C SER A 360 19.68 4.02 21.79
N GLU A 361 19.51 2.86 22.44
CA GLU A 361 20.63 2.00 22.82
C GLU A 361 20.92 1.06 21.65
N GLU A 362 21.76 1.49 20.72
CA GLU A 362 22.05 0.75 19.49
C GLU A 362 23.10 -0.33 19.76
N THR A 363 22.69 -1.49 20.24
CA THR A 363 23.58 -2.65 20.34
C THR A 363 23.50 -3.52 19.07
N ASN A 364 22.33 -3.60 18.46
CA ASN A 364 22.09 -4.17 17.14
C ASN A 364 20.79 -3.58 16.57
N TRP A 365 20.63 -3.62 15.24
CA TRP A 365 19.51 -2.98 14.54
C TRP A 365 18.22 -3.79 14.62
N SER A 366 18.30 -5.11 14.76
CA SER A 366 17.14 -5.98 14.94
C SER A 366 16.55 -5.91 16.36
N SER A 367 17.27 -5.33 17.32
CA SER A 367 16.77 -5.05 18.67
C SER A 367 16.75 -3.57 19.02
N PHE A 368 16.99 -2.69 18.03
CA PHE A 368 16.93 -1.25 18.13
C PHE A 368 15.67 -0.75 18.83
N GLY A 369 15.81 0.10 19.82
CA GLY A 369 14.70 0.62 20.61
C GLY A 369 15.05 1.88 21.38
N CYS A 370 14.03 2.60 21.81
CA CYS A 370 14.14 3.79 22.65
C CYS A 370 13.54 3.51 24.02
N THR A 371 14.12 4.11 25.06
CA THR A 371 13.62 3.95 26.42
C THR A 371 12.63 5.06 26.79
N GLY A 372 11.35 4.77 26.71
CA GLY A 372 10.28 5.62 27.25
C GLY A 372 9.97 6.90 26.48
N PRO A 373 9.00 7.67 26.94
CA PRO A 373 8.38 8.76 26.18
C PRO A 373 9.18 10.07 26.13
N GLY A 374 10.45 10.14 26.43
CA GLY A 374 11.37 11.27 26.25
C GLY A 374 10.72 12.66 26.07
N VAL A 375 11.41 13.56 25.37
CA VAL A 375 11.01 14.98 25.26
C VAL A 375 9.74 15.19 24.42
N GLY A 376 9.59 14.47 23.31
CA GLY A 376 8.47 14.59 22.38
C GLY A 376 7.43 13.49 22.48
N GLY A 377 7.54 12.60 23.47
CA GLY A 377 6.62 11.49 23.67
C GLY A 377 5.29 11.91 24.30
N LEU A 378 4.23 11.21 23.94
CA LEU A 378 2.90 11.36 24.53
C LEU A 378 2.61 10.20 25.48
N THR A 379 2.06 10.53 26.64
CA THR A 379 1.42 9.58 27.54
C THR A 379 -0.08 9.84 27.53
N TRP A 380 -0.87 8.85 27.14
CA TRP A 380 -2.34 8.96 27.07
C TRP A 380 -3.04 8.89 28.44
N THR A 381 -2.27 8.90 29.55
CA THR A 381 -2.81 8.97 30.90
C THR A 381 -3.10 10.43 31.29
N SER A 382 -4.19 10.66 31.94
CA SER A 382 -4.91 11.93 32.10
C SER A 382 -4.16 13.11 32.72
N ASN A 383 -2.97 12.94 33.31
CA ASN A 383 -2.30 14.00 34.07
C ASN A 383 -0.92 14.46 33.54
N THR A 384 -0.36 13.80 32.54
CA THR A 384 0.92 14.19 31.92
C THR A 384 0.77 14.66 30.48
N ALA A 385 -0.46 14.60 29.94
CA ALA A 385 -0.78 14.89 28.55
C ALA A 385 -0.47 16.33 28.13
N ALA A 386 -0.70 17.33 28.98
CA ALA A 386 -0.57 18.74 28.58
C ALA A 386 0.87 19.13 28.19
N THR A 387 1.87 18.66 28.95
CA THR A 387 3.28 18.97 28.64
C THR A 387 3.75 18.21 27.41
N GLY A 388 3.37 16.95 27.26
CA GLY A 388 3.70 16.14 26.07
C GLY A 388 3.13 16.75 24.80
N TRP A 389 1.88 17.18 24.79
CA TRP A 389 1.24 17.84 23.65
C TRP A 389 1.92 19.16 23.29
N SER A 390 2.28 19.98 24.29
CA SER A 390 3.01 21.23 24.04
C SER A 390 4.41 20.99 23.45
N ASN A 391 5.12 19.97 23.92
CA ASN A 391 6.42 19.61 23.38
C ASN A 391 6.32 19.09 21.96
N LEU A 392 5.41 18.13 21.71
CA LEU A 392 5.16 17.61 20.38
C LEU A 392 4.77 18.72 19.39
N ALA A 393 3.89 19.62 19.81
CA ALA A 393 3.46 20.74 18.96
C ALA A 393 4.62 21.67 18.59
N GLN A 394 5.59 21.90 19.48
CA GLN A 394 6.78 22.69 19.17
C GLN A 394 7.66 21.99 18.12
N LEU A 395 7.84 20.68 18.23
CA LEU A 395 8.61 19.89 17.27
C LEU A 395 7.91 19.88 15.89
N LEU A 396 6.60 19.63 15.85
CA LEU A 396 5.84 19.62 14.61
C LEU A 396 5.83 21.00 13.92
N LYS A 397 5.60 22.08 14.66
CA LYS A 397 5.67 23.44 14.11
C LYS A 397 7.06 23.77 13.54
N ALA A 398 8.11 23.28 14.19
CA ALA A 398 9.47 23.44 13.69
C ALA A 398 9.69 22.66 12.37
N GLY A 399 9.19 21.43 12.28
CA GLY A 399 9.21 20.64 11.05
C GLY A 399 8.47 21.34 9.91
N VAL A 400 7.26 21.82 10.18
CA VAL A 400 6.46 22.58 9.20
C VAL A 400 7.18 23.84 8.74
N ALA A 401 7.74 24.63 9.67
CA ALA A 401 8.50 25.84 9.35
C ALA A 401 9.75 25.50 8.50
N GLY A 402 10.43 24.40 8.82
CA GLY A 402 11.54 23.87 8.02
C GLY A 402 11.12 23.49 6.60
N ALA A 403 10.03 22.75 6.46
CA ALA A 403 9.49 22.34 5.17
C ALA A 403 9.12 23.54 4.29
N GLN A 404 8.43 24.52 4.86
CA GLN A 404 8.07 25.76 4.17
C GLN A 404 9.29 26.58 3.77
N ALA A 405 10.30 26.70 4.64
CA ALA A 405 11.54 27.43 4.36
C ALA A 405 12.42 26.73 3.30
N GLY A 406 12.41 25.39 3.24
CA GLY A 406 13.11 24.60 2.24
C GLY A 406 12.43 24.63 0.86
N ASN A 407 11.14 24.87 0.80
CA ASN A 407 10.35 24.91 -0.43
C ASN A 407 10.51 26.27 -1.16
N GLN A 408 11.73 26.56 -1.62
CA GLN A 408 12.08 27.87 -2.19
C GLN A 408 11.52 28.13 -3.60
N LEU A 409 11.04 27.10 -4.30
CA LEU A 409 10.56 27.22 -5.67
C LEU A 409 9.10 27.69 -5.79
N GLY A 410 8.42 27.96 -4.66
CA GLY A 410 6.98 28.26 -4.66
C GLY A 410 6.13 27.09 -5.14
N HIS A 411 6.69 25.88 -5.16
CA HIS A 411 5.98 24.63 -5.43
C HIS A 411 4.92 24.37 -4.34
N LYS A 412 3.77 23.84 -4.71
CA LYS A 412 2.73 23.49 -3.73
C LYS A 412 3.20 22.26 -2.96
N LEU A 413 3.63 22.45 -1.71
CA LEU A 413 4.00 21.40 -0.78
C LEU A 413 2.87 21.20 0.22
N LEU A 414 2.34 19.98 0.29
CA LEU A 414 1.36 19.59 1.30
C LEU A 414 2.08 19.10 2.56
N ILE A 415 1.58 19.48 3.72
CA ILE A 415 2.07 19.02 5.02
C ILE A 415 1.10 17.97 5.57
N ALA A 416 1.58 16.75 5.76
CA ALA A 416 0.83 15.66 6.35
C ALA A 416 1.29 15.40 7.80
N ILE A 417 0.35 14.96 8.65
CA ILE A 417 0.65 14.39 9.96
C ILE A 417 0.16 12.95 9.95
N HIS A 418 1.08 12.03 10.21
CA HIS A 418 0.88 10.60 10.04
C HIS A 418 0.74 9.87 11.38
N THR A 419 -0.31 9.05 11.52
CA THR A 419 -0.59 8.21 12.69
C THR A 419 -1.06 6.81 12.25
N ASP A 420 -0.90 5.80 13.13
CA ASP A 420 -1.41 4.43 12.93
C ASP A 420 -2.89 4.25 13.35
N LEU A 421 -3.69 5.29 13.25
CA LEU A 421 -5.04 5.34 13.83
C LEU A 421 -6.16 5.08 12.81
N GLY A 422 -5.89 4.38 11.71
CA GLY A 422 -6.88 4.10 10.66
C GLY A 422 -8.15 3.42 11.16
N GLY A 423 -8.04 2.52 12.14
CA GLY A 423 -9.19 1.83 12.73
C GLY A 423 -9.62 2.33 14.12
N ASN A 424 -9.06 3.42 14.63
CA ASN A 424 -9.33 3.88 16.02
C ASN A 424 -9.83 5.33 16.07
N ASN A 425 -11.10 5.49 15.78
CA ASN A 425 -11.76 6.80 15.69
C ASN A 425 -11.57 7.68 16.94
N ALA A 426 -11.82 7.15 18.14
CA ALA A 426 -11.73 7.93 19.37
C ALA A 426 -10.32 8.50 19.61
N ARG A 427 -9.27 7.70 19.34
CA ARG A 427 -7.90 8.18 19.47
C ARG A 427 -7.52 9.13 18.33
N ALA A 428 -7.97 8.88 17.11
CA ALA A 428 -7.70 9.73 15.97
C ALA A 428 -8.32 11.14 16.20
N GLN A 429 -9.58 11.20 16.57
CA GLN A 429 -10.23 12.48 16.91
C GLN A 429 -9.50 13.22 18.04
N ALA A 430 -9.14 12.51 19.11
CA ALA A 430 -8.42 13.11 20.23
C ALA A 430 -7.03 13.61 19.81
N PHE A 431 -6.31 12.87 18.96
CA PHE A 431 -4.99 13.25 18.48
C PHE A 431 -5.05 14.54 17.65
N TYR A 432 -5.85 14.56 16.59
CA TYR A 432 -5.92 15.72 15.70
C TYR A 432 -6.58 16.93 16.37
N SER A 433 -7.56 16.75 17.28
CA SER A 433 -8.12 17.85 18.09
C SER A 433 -7.06 18.51 18.98
N ASN A 434 -6.17 17.72 19.59
CA ASN A 434 -5.08 18.28 20.38
C ASN A 434 -4.07 19.05 19.51
N LEU A 435 -3.76 18.56 18.30
CA LEU A 435 -2.88 19.29 17.37
C LEU A 435 -3.49 20.64 16.97
N GLU A 436 -4.78 20.70 16.65
CA GLU A 436 -5.47 21.94 16.33
C GLU A 436 -5.52 22.90 17.53
N ALA A 437 -5.81 22.38 18.72
CA ALA A 437 -5.80 23.18 19.96
C ALA A 437 -4.42 23.77 20.27
N GLN A 438 -3.36 23.07 19.89
CA GLN A 438 -1.98 23.56 19.99
C GLN A 438 -1.60 24.46 18.80
N GLY A 439 -2.45 24.63 17.80
CA GLY A 439 -2.20 25.44 16.61
C GLY A 439 -1.09 24.89 15.72
N VAL A 440 -0.98 23.56 15.58
CA VAL A 440 -0.07 22.92 14.62
C VAL A 440 -0.66 23.05 13.22
N PRO A 441 0.02 23.71 12.27
CA PRO A 441 -0.49 23.83 10.91
C PRO A 441 -0.19 22.54 10.13
N PHE A 442 -1.22 21.94 9.53
CA PHE A 442 -1.09 20.81 8.60
C PHE A 442 -2.24 20.81 7.59
N ASP A 443 -2.01 20.21 6.43
CA ASP A 443 -2.94 20.19 5.31
C ASP A 443 -3.70 18.87 5.21
N VAL A 444 -3.06 17.75 5.57
CA VAL A 444 -3.54 16.39 5.32
C VAL A 444 -3.49 15.55 6.60
N ILE A 445 -4.57 14.83 6.88
CA ILE A 445 -4.61 13.74 7.85
C ILE A 445 -4.10 12.49 7.14
N ALA A 446 -2.99 11.90 7.63
CA ALA A 446 -2.40 10.70 7.08
C ALA A 446 -2.51 9.56 8.09
N LEU A 447 -2.99 8.39 7.63
CA LEU A 447 -3.28 7.26 8.50
C LEU A 447 -2.65 5.99 7.93
N SER A 448 -2.06 5.13 8.77
CA SER A 448 -1.85 3.73 8.42
C SER A 448 -3.14 2.95 8.68
N TYR A 449 -3.46 2.05 7.76
CA TYR A 449 -4.54 1.09 7.92
C TYR A 449 -4.08 -0.28 7.46
N TYR A 450 -3.76 -1.13 8.42
CA TYR A 450 -3.44 -2.54 8.24
C TYR A 450 -4.55 -3.37 8.88
N PRO A 451 -5.36 -4.09 8.13
CA PRO A 451 -6.51 -4.82 8.68
C PRO A 451 -6.18 -5.70 9.88
N ILE A 452 -5.02 -6.36 9.85
CA ILE A 452 -4.54 -7.21 10.96
C ILE A 452 -4.38 -6.45 12.29
N PHE A 453 -4.11 -5.14 12.25
CA PHE A 453 -3.90 -4.31 13.45
C PHE A 453 -5.07 -3.37 13.73
N GLN A 454 -5.71 -2.82 12.69
CA GLN A 454 -6.72 -1.78 12.82
C GLN A 454 -8.16 -2.26 12.56
N GLY A 455 -8.35 -3.53 12.21
CA GLY A 455 -9.68 -4.14 12.14
C GLY A 455 -10.39 -3.94 10.80
N SER A 456 -11.72 -3.92 10.82
CA SER A 456 -12.56 -4.02 9.62
C SER A 456 -12.60 -2.75 8.77
N LEU A 457 -12.91 -2.91 7.47
CA LEU A 457 -13.20 -1.81 6.54
C LEU A 457 -14.36 -0.92 7.01
N ALA A 458 -15.38 -1.47 7.68
CA ALA A 458 -16.45 -0.69 8.28
C ALA A 458 -15.94 0.23 9.40
N GLY A 459 -14.97 -0.25 10.20
CA GLY A 459 -14.28 0.57 11.21
C GLY A 459 -13.47 1.71 10.59
N LEU A 460 -12.73 1.41 9.51
CA LEU A 460 -12.02 2.42 8.73
C LEU A 460 -12.99 3.49 8.21
N ARG A 461 -14.08 3.06 7.54
CA ARG A 461 -15.10 3.98 6.99
C ARG A 461 -15.64 4.93 8.05
N SER A 462 -16.11 4.38 9.18
CA SER A 462 -16.64 5.22 10.28
C SER A 462 -15.60 6.23 10.75
N ASN A 463 -14.34 5.81 10.90
CA ASN A 463 -13.27 6.67 11.36
C ASN A 463 -13.01 7.84 10.40
N ILE A 464 -12.78 7.55 9.10
CA ILE A 464 -12.42 8.59 8.13
C ILE A 464 -13.61 9.53 7.81
N ASP A 465 -14.85 9.02 7.82
CA ASP A 465 -16.04 9.84 7.62
C ASP A 465 -16.22 10.86 8.78
N GLU A 466 -15.98 10.42 10.01
CA GLU A 466 -16.05 11.30 11.19
C GLU A 466 -14.90 12.30 11.22
N LEU A 467 -13.66 11.88 10.90
CA LEU A 467 -12.51 12.79 10.81
C LEU A 467 -12.72 13.84 9.70
N ALA A 468 -13.22 13.44 8.54
CA ALA A 468 -13.56 14.38 7.46
C ALA A 468 -14.59 15.41 7.88
N THR A 469 -15.63 14.96 8.57
CA THR A 469 -16.71 15.81 9.06
C THR A 469 -16.23 16.79 10.14
N GLN A 470 -15.34 16.34 11.03
CA GLN A 470 -14.85 17.14 12.15
C GLN A 470 -13.78 18.16 11.73
N PHE A 471 -12.78 17.70 10.94
CA PHE A 471 -11.58 18.50 10.67
C PHE A 471 -11.61 19.20 9.31
N HIS A 472 -12.51 18.82 8.41
CA HIS A 472 -12.62 19.39 7.06
C HIS A 472 -11.29 19.39 6.30
N LYS A 473 -10.48 18.35 6.49
CA LYS A 473 -9.17 18.17 5.86
C LYS A 473 -9.16 16.95 4.96
N PRO A 474 -8.38 16.98 3.86
CA PRO A 474 -8.09 15.79 3.08
C PRO A 474 -7.52 14.67 3.95
N ILE A 475 -7.95 13.43 3.69
CA ILE A 475 -7.50 12.23 4.38
C ILE A 475 -6.83 11.32 3.37
N VAL A 476 -5.63 10.85 3.69
CA VAL A 476 -4.94 9.81 2.92
C VAL A 476 -4.70 8.60 3.82
N ILE A 477 -4.84 7.41 3.26
CA ILE A 477 -4.26 6.21 3.83
C ILE A 477 -2.80 6.18 3.36
N ALA A 478 -1.89 6.53 4.28
CA ALA A 478 -0.47 6.67 3.98
C ALA A 478 0.25 5.33 3.88
N GLU A 479 -0.31 4.31 4.52
CA GLU A 479 0.16 2.93 4.47
C GLU A 479 -1.03 1.98 4.56
N THR A 480 -1.04 0.98 3.67
CA THR A 480 -1.95 -0.16 3.69
C THR A 480 -1.30 -1.32 2.95
N GLU A 481 -1.62 -2.53 3.36
CA GLU A 481 -1.23 -3.76 2.66
C GLU A 481 -2.25 -4.87 2.91
N TYR A 482 -2.17 -5.93 2.12
CA TYR A 482 -2.99 -7.13 2.30
C TYR A 482 -2.35 -8.34 1.65
N SER A 483 -2.54 -9.53 2.25
CA SER A 483 -1.88 -10.75 1.80
C SER A 483 -2.47 -11.30 0.49
N TRP A 484 -1.60 -11.59 -0.47
CA TRP A 484 -1.96 -12.32 -1.70
C TRP A 484 -1.78 -13.83 -1.56
N THR A 485 -1.12 -14.28 -0.49
CA THR A 485 -0.90 -15.70 -0.16
C THR A 485 -0.60 -15.83 1.33
N LEU A 486 -0.77 -17.01 1.90
CA LEU A 486 -0.28 -17.34 3.26
C LEU A 486 1.08 -18.08 3.21
N ALA A 487 1.64 -18.31 2.02
CA ALA A 487 2.96 -18.87 1.88
C ALA A 487 4.03 -17.86 2.32
N ASN A 488 5.17 -18.36 2.76
CA ASN A 488 6.33 -17.57 3.14
C ASN A 488 7.44 -17.83 2.12
N GLY A 489 8.03 -16.78 1.58
CA GLY A 489 9.06 -16.84 0.55
C GLY A 489 10.49 -16.88 1.08
N ASP A 490 10.70 -16.58 2.37
CA ASP A 490 12.04 -16.55 3.00
C ASP A 490 12.08 -17.30 4.34
N GLY A 491 13.02 -16.96 5.22
CA GLY A 491 13.19 -17.64 6.52
C GLY A 491 12.59 -16.90 7.71
N LEU A 492 12.13 -15.66 7.53
CA LEU A 492 11.48 -14.87 8.57
C LEU A 492 9.97 -15.20 8.59
N GLY A 493 9.35 -15.17 9.77
CA GLY A 493 7.89 -15.36 9.86
C GLY A 493 7.13 -14.13 9.38
N ASN A 494 6.09 -14.34 8.58
CA ASN A 494 5.26 -13.27 8.04
C ASN A 494 4.39 -12.60 9.12
N SER A 495 4.01 -11.34 8.90
CA SER A 495 3.04 -10.61 9.72
C SER A 495 1.67 -11.29 9.65
N THR A 496 1.23 -11.67 8.48
CA THR A 496 0.02 -12.48 8.25
C THR A 496 0.39 -13.88 7.80
N TRP A 497 0.13 -14.89 8.64
CA TRP A 497 0.51 -16.30 8.40
C TRP A 497 -0.66 -17.29 8.44
N GLU A 498 -1.85 -16.86 8.88
CA GLU A 498 -3.03 -17.73 8.98
C GLU A 498 -4.31 -17.01 8.58
N ALA A 499 -5.28 -17.75 8.06
CA ALA A 499 -6.53 -17.20 7.53
C ALA A 499 -7.36 -16.43 8.58
N SER A 500 -7.22 -16.77 9.86
CA SER A 500 -7.93 -16.09 10.95
C SER A 500 -7.48 -14.63 11.19
N GLN A 501 -6.38 -14.21 10.55
CA GLN A 501 -5.86 -12.83 10.60
C GLN A 501 -6.38 -11.95 9.46
N LEU A 502 -7.03 -12.57 8.47
CA LEU A 502 -7.62 -11.88 7.32
C LEU A 502 -8.99 -11.31 7.69
N ILE A 503 -9.44 -10.31 6.94
CA ILE A 503 -10.85 -9.90 6.98
C ILE A 503 -11.69 -10.98 6.27
N ASP A 504 -12.79 -11.39 6.90
CA ASP A 504 -13.72 -12.34 6.30
C ASP A 504 -14.19 -11.86 4.92
N GLY A 505 -14.25 -12.78 3.96
CA GLY A 505 -14.63 -12.50 2.57
C GLY A 505 -13.49 -12.03 1.67
N TYR A 506 -12.27 -11.81 2.20
CA TYR A 506 -11.08 -11.45 1.41
C TYR A 506 -9.98 -12.50 1.65
N PRO A 507 -10.00 -13.62 0.91
CA PRO A 507 -8.99 -14.67 1.09
C PRO A 507 -7.58 -14.18 0.71
N ALA A 508 -6.55 -14.80 1.29
CA ALA A 508 -5.17 -14.57 0.87
C ALA A 508 -4.95 -15.16 -0.52
N SER A 509 -5.36 -14.41 -1.52
CA SER A 509 -5.20 -14.69 -2.94
C SER A 509 -5.05 -13.37 -3.70
N PRO A 510 -4.48 -13.35 -4.92
CA PRO A 510 -4.40 -12.13 -5.71
C PRO A 510 -5.76 -11.44 -5.93
N GLY A 511 -6.83 -12.23 -6.07
CA GLY A 511 -8.20 -11.72 -6.19
C GLY A 511 -8.76 -11.16 -4.87
N GLY A 512 -8.49 -11.83 -3.75
CA GLY A 512 -8.87 -11.34 -2.42
C GLY A 512 -8.15 -10.05 -2.04
N GLN A 513 -6.84 -9.99 -2.31
CA GLN A 513 -6.03 -8.78 -2.13
C GLN A 513 -6.60 -7.61 -2.95
N LEU A 514 -6.85 -7.81 -4.25
CA LEU A 514 -7.42 -6.78 -5.12
C LEU A 514 -8.80 -6.32 -4.64
N SER A 515 -9.66 -7.25 -4.20
CA SER A 515 -11.00 -6.92 -3.71
C SER A 515 -10.94 -6.04 -2.47
N MET A 516 -10.09 -6.39 -1.51
CA MET A 516 -9.90 -5.62 -0.29
C MET A 516 -9.44 -4.19 -0.60
N LEU A 517 -8.43 -4.05 -1.46
CA LEU A 517 -7.88 -2.75 -1.85
C LEU A 517 -8.89 -1.89 -2.63
N ASN A 518 -9.71 -2.50 -3.47
CA ASN A 518 -10.77 -1.79 -4.19
C ASN A 518 -11.88 -1.29 -3.26
N ASP A 519 -12.25 -2.07 -2.25
CA ASP A 519 -13.25 -1.63 -1.28
C ASP A 519 -12.69 -0.54 -0.38
N GLU A 520 -11.42 -0.61 0.03
CA GLU A 520 -10.74 0.46 0.75
C GLU A 520 -10.70 1.76 -0.07
N LEU A 521 -10.33 1.68 -1.36
CA LEU A 521 -10.36 2.83 -2.28
C LEU A 521 -11.77 3.39 -2.44
N SER A 522 -12.77 2.53 -2.55
CA SER A 522 -14.17 2.94 -2.68
C SER A 522 -14.71 3.64 -1.42
N ILE A 523 -14.27 3.19 -0.25
CA ILE A 523 -14.55 3.85 1.04
C ILE A 523 -13.94 5.26 1.04
N LEU A 524 -12.68 5.39 0.63
CA LEU A 524 -12.04 6.70 0.49
C LEU A 524 -12.78 7.62 -0.50
N ALA A 525 -13.20 7.09 -1.65
CA ALA A 525 -13.96 7.86 -2.64
C ALA A 525 -15.32 8.35 -2.11
N ALA A 526 -15.91 7.62 -1.17
CA ALA A 526 -17.20 7.95 -0.56
C ALA A 526 -17.10 8.91 0.63
N VAL A 527 -15.90 9.28 1.07
CA VAL A 527 -15.71 10.18 2.24
C VAL A 527 -16.45 11.50 2.04
N PRO A 528 -17.21 11.97 3.04
CA PRO A 528 -17.99 13.20 2.94
C PRO A 528 -17.17 14.40 2.48
N GLY A 529 -17.77 15.23 1.64
CA GLY A 529 -17.16 16.45 1.10
C GLY A 529 -16.05 16.20 0.07
N GLY A 530 -15.88 14.96 -0.42
CA GLY A 530 -14.79 14.58 -1.33
C GLY A 530 -13.41 14.69 -0.65
N LEU A 531 -13.35 14.48 0.66
CA LEU A 531 -12.14 14.62 1.46
C LEU A 531 -11.30 13.34 1.55
N GLY A 532 -11.75 12.20 1.01
CA GLY A 532 -10.90 11.03 0.77
C GLY A 532 -9.91 11.36 -0.34
N ALA A 533 -8.65 11.57 0.01
CA ALA A 533 -7.68 12.20 -0.88
C ALA A 533 -6.69 11.23 -1.50
N GLY A 534 -6.55 10.00 -0.99
CA GLY A 534 -5.65 9.04 -1.59
C GLY A 534 -5.26 7.86 -0.72
N MET A 535 -4.51 6.95 -1.33
CA MET A 535 -4.05 5.71 -0.72
C MET A 535 -2.65 5.35 -1.22
N PHE A 536 -1.78 4.90 -0.32
CA PHE A 536 -0.42 4.48 -0.61
C PHE A 536 -0.22 3.04 -0.13
N TYR A 537 0.09 2.15 -1.06
CA TYR A 537 0.40 0.77 -0.74
C TYR A 537 1.77 0.67 -0.09
N TRP A 538 1.87 -0.05 1.04
CA TRP A 538 3.13 -0.25 1.74
C TRP A 538 4.01 -1.28 1.03
N ALA A 539 5.26 -0.92 0.75
CA ALA A 539 6.34 -1.80 0.29
C ALA A 539 5.92 -2.86 -0.75
N PRO A 540 5.24 -2.48 -1.87
CA PRO A 540 4.70 -3.44 -2.84
C PRO A 540 5.77 -4.34 -3.47
N GLU A 541 7.02 -3.92 -3.43
CA GLU A 541 8.17 -4.55 -4.08
C GLU A 541 9.12 -5.25 -3.10
N TRP A 542 8.76 -5.38 -1.82
CA TRP A 542 9.64 -5.97 -0.82
C TRP A 542 9.66 -7.50 -0.91
N LEU A 543 10.52 -8.01 -1.80
CA LEU A 543 10.63 -9.42 -2.12
C LEU A 543 11.44 -10.20 -1.06
N PRO A 544 11.28 -11.54 -0.99
CA PRO A 544 12.15 -12.39 -0.20
C PRO A 544 13.63 -12.17 -0.53
N GLY A 545 14.46 -12.00 0.49
CA GLY A 545 15.91 -11.81 0.33
C GLY A 545 16.44 -10.45 0.75
N VAL A 546 15.60 -9.42 0.78
CA VAL A 546 15.95 -8.13 1.37
C VAL A 546 15.44 -8.07 2.81
N SER A 547 16.38 -7.98 3.75
CA SER A 547 16.05 -8.07 5.17
C SER A 547 15.59 -6.73 5.75
N TRP A 548 14.64 -6.78 6.70
CA TRP A 548 14.13 -5.63 7.42
C TRP A 548 15.18 -4.94 8.32
N ALA A 549 16.22 -5.68 8.72
CA ALA A 549 17.37 -5.14 9.43
C ALA A 549 18.65 -5.87 8.98
N PRO A 550 19.81 -5.18 8.97
CA PRO A 550 21.07 -5.77 8.49
C PRO A 550 21.57 -6.96 9.31
N ASP A 551 21.16 -7.04 10.57
CA ASP A 551 21.55 -8.08 11.54
C ASP A 551 20.37 -8.97 11.97
N ALA A 552 19.26 -8.93 11.20
CA ALA A 552 18.11 -9.80 11.45
C ALA A 552 18.49 -11.28 11.32
N SER A 553 18.00 -12.11 12.24
CA SER A 553 18.27 -13.54 12.25
C SER A 553 17.01 -14.32 12.66
N PRO A 554 16.38 -15.06 11.73
CA PRO A 554 16.76 -15.21 10.32
C PRO A 554 16.63 -13.89 9.54
N PRO A 555 17.41 -13.72 8.46
CA PRO A 555 17.20 -12.60 7.55
C PRO A 555 15.90 -12.78 6.76
N GLY A 556 15.27 -11.69 6.35
CA GLY A 556 14.04 -11.72 5.57
C GLY A 556 13.14 -10.52 5.84
N THR A 557 11.98 -10.54 5.22
CA THR A 557 10.91 -9.56 5.38
C THR A 557 9.68 -10.20 6.04
N PRO A 558 8.99 -9.50 6.97
CA PRO A 558 7.75 -10.01 7.53
C PRO A 558 6.55 -9.90 6.56
N ASP A 559 6.70 -9.22 5.41
CA ASP A 559 5.61 -8.79 4.55
C ASP A 559 5.76 -9.28 3.09
N ASP A 560 6.61 -10.30 2.83
CA ASP A 560 6.85 -10.83 1.48
C ASP A 560 5.59 -11.39 0.81
N ASN A 561 4.63 -11.82 1.60
CA ASN A 561 3.35 -12.33 1.15
C ASN A 561 2.25 -11.24 1.03
N GLU A 562 2.60 -9.98 1.25
CA GLU A 562 1.70 -8.82 1.18
C GLU A 562 2.08 -7.84 0.05
N THR A 563 3.07 -8.19 -0.76
CA THR A 563 3.54 -7.40 -1.91
C THR A 563 2.53 -7.34 -3.08
N LEU A 564 2.71 -6.38 -4.01
CA LEU A 564 1.99 -6.36 -5.30
C LEU A 564 2.75 -7.09 -6.42
N PHE A 565 3.81 -7.80 -6.06
CA PHE A 565 4.57 -8.71 -6.91
C PHE A 565 4.65 -10.06 -6.22
N ASN A 566 4.64 -11.14 -7.00
CA ASN A 566 4.89 -12.45 -6.41
C ASN A 566 6.37 -12.61 -5.99
N PHE A 567 6.72 -13.69 -5.31
CA PHE A 567 8.09 -13.95 -4.84
C PHE A 567 9.18 -13.93 -5.93
N GLN A 568 8.81 -13.96 -7.19
CA GLN A 568 9.70 -13.87 -8.34
C GLN A 568 9.70 -12.48 -9.00
N GLY A 569 9.07 -11.49 -8.38
CA GLY A 569 9.02 -10.13 -8.90
C GLY A 569 8.06 -9.93 -10.09
N GLN A 570 7.13 -10.84 -10.31
CA GLN A 570 6.09 -10.68 -11.33
C GLN A 570 4.91 -9.93 -10.72
N ALA A 571 4.47 -8.85 -11.37
CA ALA A 571 3.32 -8.09 -10.92
C ALA A 571 2.06 -8.96 -10.82
N LEU A 572 1.39 -8.86 -9.69
CA LEU A 572 0.12 -9.51 -9.42
C LEU A 572 -1.05 -8.72 -10.01
N PRO A 573 -2.20 -9.35 -10.24
CA PRO A 573 -3.41 -8.63 -10.67
C PRO A 573 -3.78 -7.44 -9.78
N SER A 574 -3.45 -7.49 -8.50
CA SER A 574 -3.66 -6.42 -7.52
C SER A 574 -2.90 -5.13 -7.81
N ILE A 575 -1.86 -5.16 -8.67
CA ILE A 575 -1.22 -3.93 -9.19
C ILE A 575 -2.25 -3.02 -9.92
N GLY A 576 -3.34 -3.60 -10.38
CA GLY A 576 -4.45 -2.88 -11.01
C GLY A 576 -5.28 -2.01 -10.08
N MET A 577 -5.01 -2.01 -8.77
CA MET A 577 -5.67 -1.11 -7.81
C MET A 577 -5.57 0.37 -8.20
N TYR A 578 -4.54 0.76 -8.95
CA TYR A 578 -4.35 2.14 -9.43
C TYR A 578 -5.21 2.49 -10.64
N SER A 579 -5.86 1.51 -11.24
CA SER A 579 -6.64 1.65 -12.47
C SER A 579 -8.03 1.02 -12.30
N ASP A 580 -8.59 0.49 -13.37
CA ASP A 580 -9.89 -0.19 -13.35
C ASP A 580 -9.69 -1.69 -13.03
N PRO A 581 -10.17 -2.19 -11.88
CA PRO A 581 -10.03 -3.60 -11.52
C PRO A 581 -10.72 -4.55 -12.51
N VAL A 582 -11.74 -4.07 -13.24
CA VAL A 582 -12.48 -4.86 -14.23
C VAL A 582 -11.66 -5.09 -15.49
N GLN A 583 -10.76 -4.18 -15.86
CA GLN A 583 -9.91 -4.32 -17.04
C GLN A 583 -8.87 -5.43 -16.92
N ILE A 584 -8.49 -5.82 -15.71
CA ILE A 584 -7.51 -6.89 -15.46
C ILE A 584 -8.00 -8.22 -16.03
N CYS A 585 -9.30 -8.47 -15.97
CA CYS A 585 -9.91 -9.67 -16.54
C CYS A 585 -9.75 -9.75 -18.07
N GLY A 586 -9.61 -8.62 -18.75
CA GLY A 586 -9.38 -8.57 -20.19
C GLY A 586 -7.99 -9.01 -20.64
N HIS A 587 -6.99 -8.94 -19.77
CA HIS A 587 -5.60 -9.32 -20.10
C HIS A 587 -5.35 -10.83 -19.99
N ALA A 588 -6.07 -11.53 -19.09
CA ALA A 588 -5.85 -12.94 -18.83
C ALA A 588 -6.47 -13.87 -19.91
N ASN A 589 -7.68 -13.55 -20.38
CA ASN A 589 -8.34 -14.26 -21.49
C ASN A 589 -9.52 -13.45 -22.06
N PRO A 590 -9.42 -12.87 -23.26
CA PRO A 590 -10.46 -12.01 -23.82
C PRO A 590 -11.80 -12.72 -24.14
N TYR A 591 -11.88 -14.03 -23.94
CA TYR A 591 -13.08 -14.84 -24.26
C TYR A 591 -13.67 -15.58 -23.05
N SER A 592 -13.07 -15.47 -21.86
CA SER A 592 -13.61 -16.07 -20.65
C SER A 592 -14.30 -15.00 -19.80
N THR A 593 -15.60 -15.06 -19.75
CA THR A 593 -16.44 -14.37 -18.78
C THR A 593 -17.22 -15.41 -17.98
N PRO A 594 -17.30 -15.34 -16.65
CA PRO A 594 -16.67 -14.39 -15.77
C PRO A 594 -15.18 -14.66 -15.54
N CYS A 595 -14.46 -13.66 -15.06
CA CYS A 595 -13.07 -13.78 -14.67
C CYS A 595 -13.00 -14.05 -13.16
N VAL A 596 -12.35 -15.16 -12.79
CA VAL A 596 -11.95 -15.43 -11.41
C VAL A 596 -10.48 -15.06 -11.27
N ILE A 597 -10.18 -14.05 -10.47
CA ILE A 597 -8.80 -13.62 -10.26
C ILE A 597 -8.19 -14.53 -9.18
N GLY A 598 -7.19 -15.34 -9.55
CA GLY A 598 -6.42 -16.14 -8.60
C GLY A 598 -6.58 -17.65 -8.68
N SER A 599 -7.08 -18.21 -9.80
CA SER A 599 -7.00 -19.66 -10.08
C SER A 599 -5.71 -20.04 -10.81
#